data_5948dd65576769e40d19384f49f46984
#
_entry.id   5948dd65576769e40d19384f49f46984
#
_cell.length_a   1.000
_cell.length_b   1.000
_cell.length_c   1.000
_cell.angle_alpha   90.00
_cell.angle_beta   90.00
_cell.angle_gamma   90.00
#
_symmetry.space_group_name_H-M   'P 1'
#
loop_
_entity.id
_entity.type
_entity.pdbx_description
1 polymer ?
#
loop_
_entity_poly.entity_id
_entity_poly.type
_entity_poly.pdbx_seq_one_letter_code
_entity_poly.pdbx_strand_id
1 'polypeptide(L)'
;MIFPKFPKPVVAVSMVPTRSPWGGASPFVWQLHDILRRRGCKVQYHLRGRVDLVFIIDPRNDHPAKRFGLRELRGFRKERPDVPVLHRINECDQRKGTNDIDELLRETNALCDHTVFIAEWLRDYFAAKWFDLSRPHSCIYNGADPAVYHPFGSANAGQGEPLTIVTHHWSDNPLKGFDIYELVDHLIADGKLPGFKLRVIGRWPKSIQWRSAELFGPMTGRPLARKLRECHIYLTASRWEPCGMHHVEGAQCGLPLVYHEDGGGIVEAGKKYGLGYRGDPTGAIREVAARLPEFRRRVFANMPSGDRMAMDYADVCRMLMADRGFNR
;
A
#
# COMPACT_ATOMS: atom_id res chain seq x y z
N MET A 1 34.97 26.37 17.90
CA MET A 1 33.54 26.75 18.14
C MET A 1 32.71 25.48 18.21
N ILE A 2 32.19 25.14 19.40
CA ILE A 2 31.28 24.03 19.58
C ILE A 2 29.88 24.57 19.28
N PHE A 3 29.36 24.27 18.08
CA PHE A 3 27.96 24.61 17.77
C PHE A 3 27.02 23.88 18.75
N PRO A 4 26.06 24.57 19.36
CA PRO A 4 25.09 23.90 20.23
C PRO A 4 24.37 22.82 19.42
N LYS A 5 24.53 21.55 19.82
CA LYS A 5 23.73 20.44 19.26
C LYS A 5 22.30 20.62 19.72
N PHE A 6 21.45 21.16 18.87
CA PHE A 6 20.00 21.14 19.12
C PHE A 6 19.53 19.71 19.32
N PRO A 7 18.69 19.45 20.32
CA PRO A 7 18.19 18.11 20.55
C PRO A 7 17.33 17.65 19.36
N LYS A 8 17.63 16.44 18.86
CA LYS A 8 16.90 15.86 17.73
C LYS A 8 15.40 15.83 17.99
N PRO A 9 14.53 16.20 17.02
CA PRO A 9 13.08 16.02 17.17
C PRO A 9 12.71 14.57 17.44
N VAL A 10 11.71 14.34 18.28
CA VAL A 10 11.24 13.01 18.68
C VAL A 10 9.87 12.74 18.08
N VAL A 11 9.80 11.75 17.19
CA VAL A 11 8.56 11.29 16.58
C VAL A 11 8.12 9.99 17.25
N ALA A 12 6.95 10.01 17.88
CA ALA A 12 6.31 8.83 18.45
C ALA A 12 5.42 8.17 17.41
N VAL A 13 5.78 6.97 16.97
CA VAL A 13 5.06 6.20 15.94
C VAL A 13 4.27 5.09 16.61
N SER A 14 2.98 4.94 16.27
CA SER A 14 2.07 4.02 16.96
C SER A 14 2.35 2.54 16.68
N MET A 15 3.19 2.22 15.72
CA MET A 15 3.46 0.85 15.30
C MET A 15 4.97 0.61 15.15
N VAL A 16 5.46 -0.54 15.66
CA VAL A 16 6.83 -1.00 15.42
C VAL A 16 6.92 -1.79 14.11
N PRO A 17 8.04 -1.67 13.38
CA PRO A 17 8.26 -2.51 12.20
C PRO A 17 8.47 -3.96 12.62
N THR A 18 7.84 -4.90 11.91
CA THR A 18 8.00 -6.34 12.14
C THR A 18 8.69 -7.00 10.96
N ARG A 19 9.38 -8.11 11.19
CA ARG A 19 9.99 -8.92 10.12
C ARG A 19 9.05 -9.99 9.56
N SER A 20 7.88 -10.12 10.15
CA SER A 20 6.88 -11.12 9.74
C SER A 20 6.15 -10.65 8.47
N PRO A 21 5.76 -11.54 7.57
CA PRO A 21 5.05 -11.22 6.34
C PRO A 21 3.56 -10.91 6.62
N TRP A 22 3.28 -9.83 7.34
CA TRP A 22 1.93 -9.35 7.65
C TRP A 22 1.66 -8.01 6.97
N GLY A 23 0.89 -8.04 5.87
CA GLY A 23 0.30 -6.86 5.23
C GLY A 23 1.27 -5.73 4.87
N GLY A 24 0.75 -4.67 4.28
CA GLY A 24 1.54 -3.52 3.80
C GLY A 24 2.03 -2.56 4.89
N ALA A 25 1.55 -2.69 6.13
CA ALA A 25 1.89 -1.75 7.20
C ALA A 25 3.37 -1.86 7.64
N SER A 26 3.91 -3.08 7.75
CA SER A 26 5.28 -3.28 8.21
C SER A 26 6.34 -2.72 7.24
N PRO A 27 6.30 -2.97 5.92
CA PRO A 27 7.18 -2.31 4.96
C PRO A 27 7.10 -0.79 5.00
N PHE A 28 5.89 -0.22 5.16
CA PHE A 28 5.70 1.21 5.32
C PHE A 28 6.43 1.75 6.56
N VAL A 29 6.26 1.10 7.73
CA VAL A 29 6.89 1.54 8.99
C VAL A 29 8.41 1.48 8.90
N TRP A 30 8.98 0.46 8.23
CA TRP A 30 10.43 0.38 8.00
C TRP A 30 10.94 1.57 7.19
N GLN A 31 10.29 1.89 6.07
CA GLN A 31 10.68 3.01 5.21
C GLN A 31 10.52 4.36 5.93
N LEU A 32 9.40 4.54 6.65
CA LEU A 32 9.17 5.73 7.47
C LEU A 32 10.25 5.89 8.57
N HIS A 33 10.56 4.81 9.30
CA HIS A 33 11.58 4.82 10.34
C HIS A 33 12.94 5.26 9.77
N ASP A 34 13.34 4.65 8.65
CA ASP A 34 14.63 4.93 8.02
C ASP A 34 14.73 6.39 7.56
N ILE A 35 13.73 6.90 6.85
CA ILE A 35 13.76 8.28 6.37
C ILE A 35 13.73 9.30 7.51
N LEU A 36 12.94 9.10 8.55
CA LEU A 36 12.90 10.00 9.71
C LEU A 36 14.26 10.06 10.42
N ARG A 37 14.94 8.92 10.55
CA ARG A 37 16.29 8.88 11.13
C ARG A 37 17.32 9.58 10.26
N ARG A 38 17.28 9.37 8.95
CA ARG A 38 18.15 10.08 7.98
C ARG A 38 17.92 11.59 8.01
N ARG A 39 16.69 12.02 8.27
CA ARG A 39 16.31 13.43 8.44
C ARG A 39 16.61 13.98 9.85
N GLY A 40 17.32 13.24 10.68
CA GLY A 40 17.80 13.67 11.98
C GLY A 40 16.81 13.53 13.13
N CYS A 41 15.65 12.87 12.93
CA CYS A 41 14.70 12.62 14.00
C CYS A 41 15.11 11.41 14.86
N LYS A 42 14.70 11.42 16.13
CA LYS A 42 14.62 10.24 16.98
C LYS A 42 13.23 9.64 16.82
N VAL A 43 13.15 8.35 16.50
CA VAL A 43 11.89 7.60 16.43
C VAL A 43 11.72 6.78 17.69
N GLN A 44 10.55 6.87 18.31
CA GLN A 44 10.15 6.04 19.45
C GLN A 44 8.75 5.47 19.24
N TYR A 45 8.42 4.40 19.99
CA TYR A 45 7.16 3.67 19.86
C TYR A 45 6.34 3.71 21.15
N HIS A 46 6.39 4.82 21.85
CA HIS A 46 5.63 5.10 23.07
C HIS A 46 5.42 6.61 23.22
N LEU A 47 4.44 7.00 24.03
CA LEU A 47 4.09 8.40 24.28
C LEU A 47 4.78 9.00 25.53
N ARG A 48 5.71 8.28 26.14
CA ARG A 48 6.41 8.74 27.38
C ARG A 48 7.59 9.66 27.05
N GLY A 49 7.89 10.58 27.97
CA GLY A 49 9.00 11.51 27.86
C GLY A 49 8.76 12.58 26.79
N ARG A 50 9.84 13.05 26.15
CA ARG A 50 9.74 14.05 25.10
C ARG A 50 9.12 13.45 23.84
N VAL A 51 8.09 14.10 23.34
CA VAL A 51 7.43 13.81 22.05
C VAL A 51 7.19 15.14 21.35
N ASP A 52 7.68 15.30 20.15
CA ASP A 52 7.52 16.52 19.35
C ASP A 52 6.47 16.34 18.23
N LEU A 53 6.17 15.09 17.87
CA LEU A 53 5.10 14.69 16.94
C LEU A 53 4.61 13.29 17.29
N VAL A 54 3.30 13.08 17.27
CA VAL A 54 2.68 11.74 17.33
C VAL A 54 2.25 11.33 15.92
N PHE A 55 2.60 10.12 15.50
CA PHE A 55 2.19 9.55 14.22
C PHE A 55 1.36 8.28 14.44
N ILE A 56 0.05 8.37 14.19
CA ILE A 56 -0.89 7.26 14.24
C ILE A 56 -0.96 6.60 12.86
N ILE A 57 -0.58 5.32 12.79
CA ILE A 57 -0.65 4.50 11.57
C ILE A 57 -1.93 3.68 11.55
N ASP A 58 -2.26 3.06 12.68
CA ASP A 58 -3.46 2.25 12.88
C ASP A 58 -3.90 2.39 14.34
N PRO A 59 -5.09 2.89 14.62
CA PRO A 59 -5.55 3.15 15.99
C PRO A 59 -6.02 1.91 16.74
N ARG A 60 -6.13 0.74 16.10
CA ARG A 60 -6.53 -0.52 16.73
C ARG A 60 -5.43 -1.05 17.64
N ASN A 61 -5.81 -1.74 18.73
CA ASN A 61 -4.88 -2.38 19.67
C ASN A 61 -4.93 -3.93 19.55
N ASP A 62 -5.20 -4.44 18.38
CA ASP A 62 -5.46 -5.85 18.08
C ASP A 62 -4.20 -6.67 17.69
N HIS A 63 -3.02 -6.04 17.68
CA HIS A 63 -1.77 -6.70 17.26
C HIS A 63 -0.56 -6.23 18.08
N PRO A 64 0.38 -7.11 18.45
CA PRO A 64 1.56 -6.76 19.26
C PRO A 64 2.49 -5.71 18.64
N ALA A 65 2.47 -5.52 17.33
CA ALA A 65 3.23 -4.46 16.66
C ALA A 65 2.67 -3.06 16.92
N LYS A 66 1.39 -2.95 17.29
CA LYS A 66 0.73 -1.69 17.64
C LYS A 66 1.01 -1.38 19.11
N ARG A 67 1.53 -0.20 19.39
CA ARG A 67 2.07 0.18 20.70
C ARG A 67 1.18 1.14 21.47
N PHE A 68 0.40 1.92 20.75
CA PHE A 68 -0.63 2.81 21.30
C PHE A 68 -1.68 3.10 20.23
N GLY A 69 -2.90 3.37 20.65
CA GLY A 69 -4.04 3.63 19.78
C GLY A 69 -4.89 4.78 20.31
N LEU A 70 -6.19 4.74 20.03
CA LEU A 70 -7.13 5.81 20.40
C LEU A 70 -7.15 6.09 21.90
N ARG A 71 -7.13 5.05 22.76
CA ARG A 71 -7.21 5.20 24.21
C ARG A 71 -6.01 5.98 24.76
N GLU A 72 -4.81 5.57 24.38
CA GLU A 72 -3.56 6.19 24.82
C GLU A 72 -3.43 7.60 24.24
N LEU A 73 -3.89 7.81 23.00
CA LEU A 73 -3.89 9.12 22.37
C LEU A 73 -4.83 10.11 23.08
N ARG A 74 -6.02 9.68 23.52
CA ARG A 74 -6.94 10.51 24.30
C ARG A 74 -6.30 11.00 25.61
N GLY A 75 -5.59 10.12 26.32
CA GLY A 75 -4.84 10.50 27.52
C GLY A 75 -3.74 11.50 27.21
N PHE A 76 -2.92 11.20 26.21
CA PHE A 76 -1.81 12.05 25.78
C PHE A 76 -2.27 13.46 25.37
N ARG A 77 -3.36 13.58 24.60
CA ARG A 77 -3.90 14.89 24.15
C ARG A 77 -4.42 15.75 25.30
N LYS A 78 -4.91 15.16 26.39
CA LYS A 78 -5.31 15.92 27.60
C LYS A 78 -4.10 16.54 28.29
N GLU A 79 -2.98 15.82 28.36
CA GLU A 79 -1.75 16.25 29.03
C GLU A 79 -0.88 17.15 28.14
N ARG A 80 -0.89 16.88 26.84
CA ARG A 80 -0.03 17.54 25.84
C ARG A 80 -0.85 17.98 24.62
N PRO A 81 -1.78 18.95 24.79
CA PRO A 81 -2.65 19.43 23.69
C PRO A 81 -1.86 20.14 22.59
N ASP A 82 -0.69 20.61 22.92
CA ASP A 82 0.22 21.33 22.05
C ASP A 82 1.02 20.47 21.08
N VAL A 83 1.20 19.16 21.30
CA VAL A 83 1.98 18.27 20.44
C VAL A 83 1.16 17.85 19.19
N PRO A 84 1.61 18.13 17.97
CA PRO A 84 0.88 17.76 16.77
C PRO A 84 0.69 16.26 16.61
N VAL A 85 -0.44 15.87 16.04
CA VAL A 85 -0.80 14.47 15.76
C VAL A 85 -1.08 14.31 14.28
N LEU A 86 -0.32 13.43 13.63
CA LEU A 86 -0.51 13.00 12.25
C LEU A 86 -1.25 11.65 12.23
N HIS A 87 -2.33 11.56 11.48
CA HIS A 87 -3.10 10.33 11.29
C HIS A 87 -3.00 9.82 9.85
N ARG A 88 -2.50 8.61 9.68
CA ARG A 88 -2.53 7.91 8.39
C ARG A 88 -3.76 7.02 8.30
N ILE A 89 -4.67 7.31 7.39
CA ILE A 89 -5.85 6.48 7.10
C ILE A 89 -5.55 5.57 5.92
N ASN A 90 -5.59 4.26 6.17
CA ASN A 90 -5.17 3.22 5.22
C ASN A 90 -6.15 2.05 5.11
N GLU A 91 -7.32 2.17 5.74
CA GLU A 91 -8.33 1.11 5.79
C GLU A 91 -9.74 1.72 5.86
N CYS A 92 -10.77 0.93 5.57
CA CYS A 92 -12.19 1.27 5.77
C CYS A 92 -13.02 0.00 5.93
N ASP A 93 -14.24 0.14 6.45
CA ASP A 93 -15.18 -0.95 6.64
C ASP A 93 -15.56 -1.63 5.33
N GLN A 94 -15.79 -0.87 4.26
CA GLN A 94 -16.14 -1.42 2.94
C GLN A 94 -15.07 -2.40 2.43
N ARG A 95 -13.79 -2.09 2.67
CA ARG A 95 -12.67 -2.94 2.28
C ARG A 95 -12.57 -4.22 3.10
N LYS A 96 -12.94 -4.16 4.37
CA LYS A 96 -12.82 -5.29 5.32
C LYS A 96 -14.09 -6.13 5.42
N GLY A 97 -15.23 -5.56 5.05
CA GLY A 97 -16.53 -6.15 5.36
C GLY A 97 -16.83 -6.08 6.86
N THR A 98 -16.40 -4.98 7.52
CA THR A 98 -16.63 -4.70 8.94
C THR A 98 -17.56 -3.49 9.10
N ASN A 99 -17.88 -3.12 10.34
CA ASN A 99 -18.81 -2.02 10.67
C ASN A 99 -18.34 -1.15 11.84
N ASP A 100 -17.08 -1.27 12.25
CA ASP A 100 -16.53 -0.62 13.43
C ASP A 100 -15.23 0.17 13.16
N ILE A 101 -14.59 -0.08 12.02
CA ILE A 101 -13.31 0.55 11.66
C ILE A 101 -13.51 2.02 11.30
N ASP A 102 -14.53 2.36 10.51
CA ASP A 102 -14.79 3.73 10.08
C ASP A 102 -15.06 4.65 11.28
N GLU A 103 -15.79 4.16 12.28
CA GLU A 103 -16.08 4.90 13.51
C GLU A 103 -14.81 5.09 14.37
N LEU A 104 -14.01 4.04 14.55
CA LEU A 104 -12.74 4.13 15.25
C LEU A 104 -11.78 5.13 14.59
N LEU A 105 -11.75 5.16 13.25
CA LEU A 105 -10.96 6.12 12.49
C LEU A 105 -11.49 7.55 12.67
N ARG A 106 -12.81 7.74 12.68
CA ARG A 106 -13.47 9.04 12.93
C ARG A 106 -13.11 9.59 14.32
N GLU A 107 -13.26 8.77 15.36
CA GLU A 107 -12.96 9.16 16.73
C GLU A 107 -11.46 9.49 16.92
N THR A 108 -10.58 8.69 16.30
CA THR A 108 -9.13 8.95 16.32
C THR A 108 -8.79 10.24 15.59
N ASN A 109 -9.40 10.45 14.42
CA ASN A 109 -9.16 11.62 13.57
C ASN A 109 -9.58 12.92 14.25
N ALA A 110 -10.62 12.92 15.09
CA ALA A 110 -11.04 14.09 15.87
C ALA A 110 -9.93 14.63 16.81
N LEU A 111 -8.94 13.80 17.14
CA LEU A 111 -7.79 14.18 17.97
C LEU A 111 -6.54 14.58 17.15
N CYS A 112 -6.63 14.59 15.82
CA CYS A 112 -5.48 14.74 14.94
C CYS A 112 -5.48 16.13 14.27
N ASP A 113 -4.28 16.65 14.01
CA ASP A 113 -4.07 17.96 13.42
C ASP A 113 -3.89 17.89 11.90
N HIS A 114 -3.43 16.75 11.37
CA HIS A 114 -3.29 16.49 9.94
C HIS A 114 -3.63 15.05 9.61
N THR A 115 -4.30 14.85 8.48
CA THR A 115 -4.71 13.53 7.98
C THR A 115 -4.00 13.21 6.67
N VAL A 116 -3.40 12.02 6.58
CA VAL A 116 -2.89 11.49 5.31
C VAL A 116 -3.73 10.30 4.88
N PHE A 117 -4.40 10.44 3.75
CA PHE A 117 -5.06 9.32 3.06
C PHE A 117 -4.10 8.64 2.10
N ILE A 118 -4.18 7.32 1.97
CA ILE A 118 -3.31 6.57 1.05
C ILE A 118 -3.84 6.48 -0.38
N ALA A 119 -5.01 7.07 -0.66
CA ALA A 119 -5.61 7.23 -1.98
C ALA A 119 -6.66 8.34 -1.94
N GLU A 120 -6.91 9.00 -3.07
CA GLU A 120 -8.01 9.98 -3.20
C GLU A 120 -9.38 9.31 -3.02
N TRP A 121 -9.55 8.10 -3.56
CA TRP A 121 -10.73 7.28 -3.34
C TRP A 121 -11.07 7.13 -1.86
N LEU A 122 -10.05 6.90 -1.01
CA LEU A 122 -10.26 6.75 0.43
C LEU A 122 -10.60 8.09 1.11
N ARG A 123 -9.98 9.19 0.67
CA ARG A 123 -10.35 10.55 1.09
C ARG A 123 -11.81 10.82 0.77
N ASP A 124 -12.23 10.56 -0.47
CA ASP A 124 -13.59 10.85 -0.93
C ASP A 124 -14.63 9.94 -0.25
N TYR A 125 -14.26 8.67 0.02
CA TYR A 125 -15.07 7.74 0.81
C TYR A 125 -15.37 8.31 2.21
N PHE A 126 -14.37 8.86 2.91
CA PHE A 126 -14.59 9.45 4.23
C PHE A 126 -15.17 10.86 4.17
N ALA A 127 -14.91 11.62 3.14
CA ALA A 127 -15.56 12.93 2.92
C ALA A 127 -17.08 12.78 2.73
N ALA A 128 -17.53 11.72 2.08
CA ALA A 128 -18.97 11.41 1.96
C ALA A 128 -19.62 10.96 3.29
N LYS A 129 -18.83 10.65 4.32
CA LYS A 129 -19.33 10.13 5.61
C LYS A 129 -19.14 11.10 6.77
N TRP A 130 -17.92 11.55 7.02
CA TRP A 130 -17.60 12.32 8.22
C TRP A 130 -16.38 13.26 8.10
N PHE A 131 -15.53 13.11 7.07
CA PHE A 131 -14.31 13.90 6.99
C PHE A 131 -14.59 15.27 6.34
N ASP A 132 -14.29 16.35 7.06
CA ASP A 132 -14.36 17.70 6.53
C ASP A 132 -13.10 18.04 5.72
N LEU A 133 -13.25 18.24 4.41
CA LEU A 133 -12.16 18.57 3.50
C LEU A 133 -11.48 19.92 3.77
N SER A 134 -12.08 20.80 4.59
CA SER A 134 -11.43 22.04 5.01
C SER A 134 -10.30 21.79 6.04
N ARG A 135 -10.29 20.63 6.71
CA ARG A 135 -9.24 20.26 7.65
C ARG A 135 -7.92 19.94 6.93
N PRO A 136 -6.76 20.21 7.55
CA PRO A 136 -5.47 19.90 6.96
C PRO A 136 -5.36 18.41 6.60
N HIS A 137 -5.12 18.13 5.32
CA HIS A 137 -4.95 16.77 4.82
C HIS A 137 -4.04 16.68 3.60
N SER A 138 -3.61 15.46 3.28
CA SER A 138 -2.82 15.11 2.09
C SER A 138 -3.22 13.74 1.57
N CYS A 139 -2.92 13.45 0.30
CA CYS A 139 -2.97 12.11 -0.26
C CYS A 139 -1.53 11.65 -0.58
N ILE A 140 -1.06 10.57 0.08
CA ILE A 140 0.25 9.99 -0.16
C ILE A 140 0.07 8.50 -0.43
N TYR A 141 0.23 8.10 -1.68
CA TYR A 141 0.06 6.71 -2.13
C TYR A 141 1.18 5.82 -1.59
N ASN A 142 0.87 4.54 -1.39
CA ASN A 142 1.88 3.56 -1.05
C ASN A 142 2.90 3.40 -2.18
N GLY A 143 4.15 3.14 -1.77
CA GLY A 143 5.26 2.81 -2.67
C GLY A 143 6.00 1.57 -2.19
N ALA A 144 6.57 0.81 -3.11
CA ALA A 144 7.42 -0.33 -2.79
C ALA A 144 8.90 0.08 -2.72
N ASP A 145 9.66 -0.64 -1.89
CA ASP A 145 11.09 -0.41 -1.70
C ASP A 145 11.86 -0.70 -3.01
N PRO A 146 12.48 0.31 -3.66
CA PRO A 146 13.19 0.13 -4.92
C PRO A 146 14.47 -0.70 -4.80
N ALA A 147 15.02 -0.87 -3.60
CA ALA A 147 16.16 -1.76 -3.36
C ALA A 147 15.77 -3.25 -3.40
N VAL A 148 14.47 -3.54 -3.33
CA VAL A 148 13.90 -4.88 -3.34
C VAL A 148 13.12 -5.14 -4.62
N TYR A 149 12.17 -4.25 -4.91
CA TYR A 149 11.28 -4.33 -6.06
C TYR A 149 11.78 -3.35 -7.14
N HIS A 150 12.25 -3.85 -8.25
CA HIS A 150 12.82 -3.08 -9.35
C HIS A 150 12.67 -3.84 -10.68
N PRO A 151 12.66 -3.17 -11.83
CA PRO A 151 12.45 -3.81 -13.13
C PRO A 151 13.71 -4.45 -13.73
N PHE A 152 14.88 -4.30 -13.10
CA PHE A 152 16.14 -4.84 -13.64
C PHE A 152 16.09 -6.36 -13.69
N GLY A 153 16.33 -6.92 -14.89
CA GLY A 153 16.24 -8.37 -15.12
C GLY A 153 14.81 -8.90 -15.21
N SER A 154 13.81 -8.04 -15.49
CA SER A 154 12.45 -8.48 -15.79
C SER A 154 12.39 -9.26 -17.10
N ALA A 155 11.48 -10.24 -17.15
CA ALA A 155 11.26 -11.07 -18.33
C ALA A 155 10.90 -10.23 -19.56
N ASN A 156 11.56 -10.51 -20.67
CA ASN A 156 11.14 -10.03 -21.96
C ASN A 156 10.17 -11.02 -22.58
N ALA A 157 9.18 -10.54 -23.31
CA ALA A 157 8.35 -11.40 -24.13
C ALA A 157 9.21 -12.03 -25.23
N GLY A 158 9.59 -13.30 -25.05
CA GLY A 158 10.25 -14.07 -26.11
C GLY A 158 9.27 -14.30 -27.28
N GLN A 159 9.77 -14.36 -28.52
CA GLN A 159 8.91 -14.71 -29.66
C GLN A 159 8.36 -16.13 -29.46
N GLY A 160 7.03 -16.25 -29.44
CA GLY A 160 6.34 -17.54 -29.33
C GLY A 160 6.21 -18.12 -27.92
N GLU A 161 6.79 -17.50 -26.88
CA GLU A 161 6.62 -17.96 -25.50
C GLU A 161 5.34 -17.39 -24.87
N PRO A 162 4.63 -18.18 -24.04
CA PRO A 162 3.45 -17.70 -23.33
C PRO A 162 3.79 -16.57 -22.36
N LEU A 163 2.96 -15.52 -22.36
CA LEU A 163 3.07 -14.43 -21.38
C LEU A 163 2.54 -14.89 -20.03
N THR A 164 3.28 -14.62 -18.98
CA THR A 164 2.87 -14.97 -17.60
C THR A 164 2.12 -13.81 -16.97
N ILE A 165 0.86 -14.04 -16.63
CA ILE A 165 0.03 -13.19 -15.77
C ILE A 165 0.32 -13.57 -14.33
N VAL A 166 0.46 -12.59 -13.43
CA VAL A 166 0.67 -12.86 -12.01
C VAL A 166 -0.30 -12.08 -11.13
N THR A 167 -0.69 -12.72 -10.04
CA THR A 167 -1.33 -12.09 -8.89
C THR A 167 -0.69 -12.58 -7.60
N HIS A 168 -0.70 -11.75 -6.53
CA HIS A 168 -0.25 -12.22 -5.21
C HIS A 168 -1.05 -11.58 -4.07
N HIS A 169 -1.38 -12.39 -3.05
CA HIS A 169 -2.18 -11.96 -1.92
C HIS A 169 -1.76 -12.62 -0.61
N TRP A 170 -1.76 -11.85 0.47
CA TRP A 170 -1.50 -12.33 1.83
C TRP A 170 -2.74 -12.88 2.52
N SER A 171 -3.92 -12.55 2.02
CA SER A 171 -5.22 -12.86 2.61
C SER A 171 -6.08 -13.58 1.58
N ASP A 172 -6.87 -14.51 2.06
CA ASP A 172 -7.90 -15.24 1.33
C ASP A 172 -9.28 -14.54 1.36
N ASN A 173 -9.33 -13.26 1.75
CA ASN A 173 -10.56 -12.46 1.78
C ASN A 173 -11.24 -12.47 0.40
N PRO A 174 -12.56 -12.74 0.31
CA PRO A 174 -13.30 -12.80 -0.95
C PRO A 174 -13.19 -11.53 -1.81
N LEU A 175 -13.05 -10.36 -1.18
CA LEU A 175 -12.87 -9.08 -1.89
C LEU A 175 -11.54 -8.97 -2.63
N LYS A 176 -10.67 -9.98 -2.54
CA LYS A 176 -9.49 -10.10 -3.42
C LYS A 176 -9.85 -10.58 -4.83
N GLY A 177 -11.10 -11.07 -5.05
CA GLY A 177 -11.60 -11.44 -6.35
C GLY A 177 -11.04 -12.76 -6.87
N PHE A 178 -10.94 -13.77 -6.01
CA PHE A 178 -10.41 -15.10 -6.39
C PHE A 178 -11.27 -15.81 -7.43
N ASP A 179 -12.56 -15.51 -7.52
CA ASP A 179 -13.47 -15.90 -8.58
C ASP A 179 -12.95 -15.54 -9.98
N ILE A 180 -12.37 -14.36 -10.13
CA ILE A 180 -11.78 -13.89 -11.39
C ILE A 180 -10.48 -14.62 -11.72
N TYR A 181 -9.62 -14.88 -10.74
CA TYR A 181 -8.38 -15.62 -10.98
C TYR A 181 -8.66 -17.07 -11.36
N GLU A 182 -9.66 -17.70 -10.73
CA GLU A 182 -10.16 -19.03 -11.09
C GLU A 182 -10.72 -19.05 -12.53
N LEU A 183 -11.54 -18.04 -12.88
CA LEU A 183 -12.04 -17.87 -14.26
C LEU A 183 -10.88 -17.82 -15.27
N VAL A 184 -9.87 -16.99 -15.03
CA VAL A 184 -8.71 -16.85 -15.93
C VAL A 184 -7.94 -18.17 -16.03
N ASP A 185 -7.72 -18.88 -14.93
CA ASP A 185 -7.09 -20.19 -14.92
C ASP A 185 -7.85 -21.22 -15.76
N HIS A 186 -9.18 -21.28 -15.60
CA HIS A 186 -10.02 -22.18 -16.37
C HIS A 186 -10.03 -21.84 -17.87
N LEU A 187 -10.05 -20.55 -18.23
CA LEU A 187 -9.97 -20.13 -19.63
C LEU A 187 -8.64 -20.50 -20.29
N ILE A 188 -7.54 -20.44 -19.54
CA ILE A 188 -6.23 -20.89 -19.99
C ILE A 188 -6.24 -22.41 -20.17
N ALA A 189 -6.72 -23.16 -19.17
CA ALA A 189 -6.79 -24.63 -19.21
C ALA A 189 -7.67 -25.16 -20.36
N ASP A 190 -8.76 -24.44 -20.68
CA ASP A 190 -9.68 -24.78 -21.77
C ASP A 190 -9.17 -24.33 -23.16
N GLY A 191 -7.98 -23.71 -23.26
CA GLY A 191 -7.46 -23.15 -24.51
C GLY A 191 -8.20 -21.93 -25.04
N LYS A 192 -9.10 -21.32 -24.25
CA LYS A 192 -9.86 -20.11 -24.62
C LYS A 192 -9.05 -18.83 -24.46
N LEU A 193 -7.96 -18.87 -23.67
CA LEU A 193 -6.97 -17.81 -23.53
C LEU A 193 -5.57 -18.33 -23.89
N PRO A 194 -5.32 -18.66 -25.17
CA PRO A 194 -4.05 -19.21 -25.62
C PRO A 194 -2.92 -18.16 -25.53
N GLY A 195 -1.68 -18.64 -25.34
CA GLY A 195 -0.50 -17.77 -25.25
C GLY A 195 -0.31 -17.13 -23.87
N PHE A 196 -1.05 -17.58 -22.86
CA PHE A 196 -0.91 -17.09 -21.49
C PHE A 196 -0.71 -18.25 -20.49
N LYS A 197 -0.05 -17.90 -19.36
CA LYS A 197 0.04 -18.69 -18.14
C LYS A 197 -0.40 -17.84 -16.97
N LEU A 198 -0.99 -18.45 -15.93
CA LEU A 198 -1.33 -17.78 -14.70
C LEU A 198 -0.38 -18.23 -13.57
N ARG A 199 0.14 -17.27 -12.82
CA ARG A 199 0.90 -17.50 -11.60
C ARG A 199 0.18 -16.88 -10.42
N VAL A 200 -0.07 -17.68 -9.37
CA VAL A 200 -0.73 -17.23 -8.14
C VAL A 200 0.24 -17.42 -6.97
N ILE A 201 0.49 -16.34 -6.22
CA ILE A 201 1.44 -16.35 -5.11
C ILE A 201 0.69 -15.93 -3.82
N GLY A 202 0.78 -16.73 -2.76
CA GLY A 202 0.26 -16.37 -1.46
C GLY A 202 -0.80 -17.30 -0.92
N ARG A 203 -1.93 -16.73 -0.49
CA ARG A 203 -3.05 -17.46 0.11
C ARG A 203 -4.30 -17.24 -0.73
N TRP A 204 -5.14 -18.28 -0.79
CA TRP A 204 -6.44 -18.27 -1.46
C TRP A 204 -7.44 -19.14 -0.70
N PRO A 205 -8.76 -18.94 -0.90
CA PRO A 205 -9.79 -19.80 -0.32
C PRO A 205 -9.64 -21.25 -0.78
N LYS A 206 -9.88 -22.20 0.11
CA LYS A 206 -9.83 -23.64 -0.21
C LYS A 206 -10.89 -24.07 -1.24
N SER A 207 -11.91 -23.26 -1.46
CA SER A 207 -12.96 -23.50 -2.46
C SER A 207 -12.49 -23.32 -3.90
N ILE A 208 -11.40 -22.62 -4.14
CA ILE A 208 -10.86 -22.35 -5.49
C ILE A 208 -10.27 -23.62 -6.09
N GLN A 209 -10.70 -23.93 -7.31
CA GLN A 209 -10.31 -25.15 -8.05
C GLN A 209 -9.34 -24.78 -9.19
N TRP A 210 -8.05 -24.71 -8.86
CA TRP A 210 -7.00 -24.45 -9.85
C TRP A 210 -6.82 -25.63 -10.81
N ARG A 211 -6.61 -25.36 -12.11
CA ARG A 211 -6.47 -26.36 -13.17
C ARG A 211 -5.10 -26.31 -13.87
N SER A 212 -4.57 -25.13 -14.11
CA SER A 212 -3.34 -24.91 -14.87
C SER A 212 -2.38 -23.89 -14.23
N ALA A 213 -2.83 -23.15 -13.22
CA ALA A 213 -2.06 -22.10 -12.58
C ALA A 213 -0.79 -22.61 -11.88
N GLU A 214 0.30 -21.87 -12.02
CA GLU A 214 1.52 -22.06 -11.22
C GLU A 214 1.30 -21.50 -9.81
N LEU A 215 1.28 -22.36 -8.79
CA LEU A 215 0.93 -22.00 -7.43
C LEU A 215 2.17 -21.90 -6.54
N PHE A 216 2.29 -20.76 -5.83
CA PHE A 216 3.35 -20.55 -4.84
C PHE A 216 2.76 -20.12 -3.51
N GLY A 217 3.33 -20.62 -2.41
CA GLY A 217 2.98 -20.19 -1.06
C GLY A 217 3.32 -18.72 -0.80
N PRO A 218 2.91 -18.18 0.37
CA PRO A 218 3.19 -16.81 0.75
C PRO A 218 4.69 -16.49 0.77
N MET A 219 5.08 -15.41 0.10
CA MET A 219 6.45 -14.90 0.11
C MET A 219 6.48 -13.37 0.09
N THR A 220 7.59 -12.77 0.50
CA THR A 220 7.78 -11.32 0.56
C THR A 220 9.23 -10.95 0.22
N GLY A 221 9.48 -9.67 0.00
CA GLY A 221 10.82 -9.15 -0.23
C GLY A 221 11.46 -9.70 -1.50
N ARG A 222 12.77 -9.97 -1.46
CA ARG A 222 13.54 -10.40 -2.63
C ARG A 222 13.03 -11.69 -3.30
N PRO A 223 12.58 -12.74 -2.58
CA PRO A 223 11.96 -13.91 -3.20
C PRO A 223 10.73 -13.56 -4.03
N LEU A 224 9.80 -12.77 -3.48
CA LEU A 224 8.62 -12.28 -4.20
C LEU A 224 9.00 -11.43 -5.41
N ALA A 225 9.88 -10.45 -5.22
CA ALA A 225 10.33 -9.56 -6.30
C ALA A 225 10.94 -10.33 -7.47
N ARG A 226 11.69 -11.42 -7.20
CA ARG A 226 12.23 -12.31 -8.24
C ARG A 226 11.10 -12.96 -9.02
N LYS A 227 10.10 -13.53 -8.31
CA LYS A 227 8.95 -14.17 -8.95
C LYS A 227 8.08 -13.20 -9.77
N LEU A 228 7.94 -11.96 -9.32
CA LEU A 228 7.24 -10.91 -10.09
C LEU A 228 8.00 -10.55 -11.36
N ARG A 229 9.33 -10.40 -11.32
CA ARG A 229 10.15 -10.09 -12.50
C ARG A 229 10.15 -11.17 -13.58
N GLU A 230 9.85 -12.41 -13.22
CA GLU A 230 9.66 -13.52 -14.18
C GLU A 230 8.33 -13.41 -14.95
N CYS A 231 7.48 -12.41 -14.65
CA CYS A 231 6.15 -12.26 -15.20
C CYS A 231 6.04 -11.05 -16.14
N HIS A 232 4.90 -10.92 -16.81
CA HIS A 232 4.69 -9.93 -17.87
C HIS A 232 3.56 -8.95 -17.56
N ILE A 233 2.49 -9.40 -16.92
CA ILE A 233 1.27 -8.63 -16.63
C ILE A 233 0.86 -8.91 -15.18
N TYR A 234 0.52 -7.86 -14.44
CA TYR A 234 -0.06 -7.98 -13.11
C TYR A 234 -1.58 -7.92 -13.21
N LEU A 235 -2.30 -8.95 -12.76
CA LEU A 235 -3.76 -8.97 -12.68
C LEU A 235 -4.20 -8.75 -11.23
N THR A 236 -5.08 -7.78 -11.00
CA THR A 236 -5.76 -7.61 -9.71
C THR A 236 -7.26 -7.55 -9.89
N ALA A 237 -7.96 -8.40 -9.17
CA ALA A 237 -9.42 -8.44 -9.07
C ALA A 237 -9.92 -7.87 -7.74
N SER A 238 -9.04 -7.29 -6.92
CA SER A 238 -9.38 -6.71 -5.63
C SER A 238 -10.39 -5.58 -5.79
N ARG A 239 -11.44 -5.61 -4.94
CA ARG A 239 -12.48 -4.58 -4.88
C ARG A 239 -12.29 -3.70 -3.65
N TRP A 240 -12.58 -2.38 -3.81
CA TRP A 240 -12.53 -1.36 -2.74
C TRP A 240 -11.21 -1.34 -1.95
N GLU A 241 -10.11 -1.66 -2.60
CA GLU A 241 -8.79 -1.64 -2.01
C GLU A 241 -8.24 -0.22 -1.97
N PRO A 242 -7.93 0.39 -0.81
CA PRO A 242 -7.45 1.76 -0.74
C PRO A 242 -6.16 1.99 -1.53
N CYS A 243 -5.12 1.20 -1.26
CA CYS A 243 -3.87 1.20 -2.00
C CYS A 243 -3.08 -0.06 -1.66
N GLY A 244 -3.46 -1.19 -2.27
CA GLY A 244 -2.87 -2.49 -1.95
C GLY A 244 -1.41 -2.60 -2.34
N MET A 245 -0.55 -3.04 -1.43
CA MET A 245 0.88 -3.23 -1.72
C MET A 245 1.12 -4.21 -2.87
N HIS A 246 0.23 -5.19 -3.07
CA HIS A 246 0.39 -6.20 -4.10
C HIS A 246 0.55 -5.62 -5.52
N HIS A 247 -0.31 -4.69 -5.95
CA HIS A 247 -0.18 -4.06 -7.26
C HIS A 247 0.99 -3.07 -7.31
N VAL A 248 1.29 -2.40 -6.19
CA VAL A 248 2.43 -1.48 -6.05
C VAL A 248 3.75 -2.21 -6.24
N GLU A 249 3.91 -3.39 -5.61
CA GLU A 249 5.09 -4.25 -5.74
C GLU A 249 5.22 -4.80 -7.18
N GLY A 250 4.10 -5.16 -7.82
CA GLY A 250 4.05 -5.56 -9.23
C GLY A 250 4.50 -4.44 -10.16
N ALA A 251 3.95 -3.23 -10.01
CA ALA A 251 4.32 -2.07 -10.80
C ALA A 251 5.78 -1.67 -10.60
N GLN A 252 6.29 -1.72 -9.36
CA GLN A 252 7.69 -1.44 -9.07
C GLN A 252 8.64 -2.48 -9.70
N CYS A 253 8.16 -3.70 -9.99
CA CYS A 253 8.87 -4.69 -10.80
C CYS A 253 8.69 -4.51 -12.32
N GLY A 254 8.02 -3.45 -12.78
CA GLY A 254 7.83 -3.12 -14.19
C GLY A 254 6.64 -3.82 -14.85
N LEU A 255 5.68 -4.34 -14.07
CA LEU A 255 4.50 -5.04 -14.58
C LEU A 255 3.34 -4.06 -14.83
N PRO A 256 2.81 -3.96 -16.06
CA PRO A 256 1.58 -3.26 -16.32
C PRO A 256 0.40 -3.95 -15.62
N LEU A 257 -0.62 -3.14 -15.27
CA LEU A 257 -1.71 -3.55 -14.42
C LEU A 257 -2.98 -3.80 -15.24
N VAL A 258 -3.60 -4.97 -15.05
CA VAL A 258 -5.00 -5.23 -15.39
C VAL A 258 -5.79 -5.22 -14.09
N TYR A 259 -6.80 -4.34 -13.97
CA TYR A 259 -7.46 -4.08 -12.69
C TYR A 259 -8.98 -4.04 -12.81
N HIS A 260 -9.67 -4.50 -11.77
CA HIS A 260 -11.13 -4.38 -11.68
C HIS A 260 -11.53 -2.91 -11.48
N GLU A 261 -12.56 -2.41 -12.20
CA GLU A 261 -12.98 -1.00 -12.13
C GLU A 261 -13.57 -0.61 -10.76
N ASP A 262 -14.04 -1.56 -9.95
CA ASP A 262 -14.41 -1.32 -8.56
C ASP A 262 -13.21 -1.47 -7.59
N GLY A 263 -11.99 -1.36 -8.09
CA GLY A 263 -10.74 -1.56 -7.35
C GLY A 263 -10.46 -0.53 -6.25
N GLY A 264 -11.29 0.51 -6.11
CA GLY A 264 -11.03 1.59 -5.17
C GLY A 264 -9.82 2.43 -5.57
N GLY A 265 -8.89 2.68 -4.66
CA GLY A 265 -7.66 3.43 -4.96
C GLY A 265 -6.71 2.75 -5.96
N ILE A 266 -6.88 1.45 -6.23
CA ILE A 266 -6.15 0.77 -7.32
C ILE A 266 -6.45 1.41 -8.67
N VAL A 267 -7.68 1.88 -8.90
CA VAL A 267 -8.11 2.51 -10.15
C VAL A 267 -7.28 3.75 -10.47
N GLU A 268 -6.91 4.53 -9.45
CA GLU A 268 -6.10 5.75 -9.61
C GLU A 268 -4.70 5.44 -10.17
N ALA A 269 -4.09 4.39 -9.63
CA ALA A 269 -2.82 3.88 -10.13
C ALA A 269 -2.97 3.22 -11.50
N GLY A 270 -4.00 2.40 -11.66
CA GLY A 270 -4.30 1.66 -12.88
C GLY A 270 -4.52 2.55 -14.10
N LYS A 271 -5.20 3.69 -13.96
CA LYS A 271 -5.37 4.68 -15.03
C LYS A 271 -4.06 5.23 -15.58
N LYS A 272 -2.99 5.25 -14.77
CA LYS A 272 -1.66 5.73 -15.16
C LYS A 272 -0.91 4.70 -16.01
N TYR A 273 -0.96 3.42 -15.64
CA TYR A 273 -0.11 2.39 -16.25
C TYR A 273 -0.77 1.03 -16.49
N GLY A 274 -2.08 0.99 -16.53
CA GLY A 274 -2.84 -0.25 -16.72
C GLY A 274 -4.09 -0.07 -17.56
N LEU A 275 -4.93 -1.11 -17.55
CA LEU A 275 -6.22 -1.15 -18.21
C LEU A 275 -7.26 -1.76 -17.27
N GLY A 276 -8.41 -1.08 -17.13
CA GLY A 276 -9.53 -1.52 -16.31
C GLY A 276 -10.41 -2.54 -17.03
N TYR A 277 -11.11 -3.36 -16.25
CA TYR A 277 -12.14 -4.28 -16.75
C TYR A 277 -13.33 -4.37 -15.78
N ARG A 278 -14.48 -4.78 -16.34
CA ARG A 278 -15.67 -5.21 -15.59
C ARG A 278 -16.02 -6.63 -16.02
N GLY A 279 -16.37 -7.49 -15.06
CA GLY A 279 -16.68 -8.90 -15.33
C GLY A 279 -15.46 -9.68 -15.82
N ASP A 280 -15.44 -10.08 -17.12
CA ASP A 280 -14.35 -10.86 -17.72
C ASP A 280 -13.12 -9.98 -18.05
N PRO A 281 -11.91 -10.30 -17.52
CA PRO A 281 -10.69 -9.54 -17.77
C PRO A 281 -10.00 -9.87 -19.09
N THR A 282 -10.46 -10.87 -19.88
CA THR A 282 -9.73 -11.42 -21.04
C THR A 282 -9.45 -10.38 -22.12
N GLY A 283 -10.41 -9.48 -22.39
CA GLY A 283 -10.23 -8.38 -23.31
C GLY A 283 -9.10 -7.44 -22.90
N ALA A 284 -9.10 -7.02 -21.62
CA ALA A 284 -8.06 -6.16 -21.08
C ALA A 284 -6.68 -6.85 -21.04
N ILE A 285 -6.63 -8.14 -20.70
CA ILE A 285 -5.40 -8.94 -20.72
C ILE A 285 -4.80 -8.97 -22.13
N ARG A 286 -5.61 -9.28 -23.14
CA ARG A 286 -5.17 -9.33 -24.55
C ARG A 286 -4.69 -7.97 -25.06
N GLU A 287 -5.38 -6.90 -24.72
CA GLU A 287 -4.98 -5.55 -25.13
C GLU A 287 -3.65 -5.13 -24.47
N VAL A 288 -3.49 -5.34 -23.17
CA VAL A 288 -2.23 -5.06 -22.48
C VAL A 288 -1.09 -5.90 -23.05
N ALA A 289 -1.34 -7.18 -23.39
CA ALA A 289 -0.36 -8.05 -24.01
C ALA A 289 0.06 -7.57 -25.40
N ALA A 290 -0.90 -7.20 -26.26
CA ALA A 290 -0.64 -6.70 -27.60
C ALA A 290 0.18 -5.37 -27.60
N ARG A 291 0.03 -4.58 -26.55
CA ARG A 291 0.69 -3.28 -26.37
C ARG A 291 1.69 -3.29 -25.20
N LEU A 292 2.23 -4.44 -24.84
CA LEU A 292 3.08 -4.62 -23.67
C LEU A 292 4.23 -3.61 -23.55
N PRO A 293 5.00 -3.30 -24.62
CA PRO A 293 6.06 -2.29 -24.55
C PRO A 293 5.55 -0.88 -24.20
N GLU A 294 4.36 -0.51 -24.69
CA GLU A 294 3.74 0.78 -24.37
C GLU A 294 3.33 0.85 -22.90
N PHE A 295 2.62 -0.17 -22.41
CA PHE A 295 2.19 -0.22 -21.02
C PHE A 295 3.39 -0.26 -20.06
N ARG A 296 4.47 -0.96 -20.40
CA ARG A 296 5.72 -0.93 -19.61
C ARG A 296 6.35 0.46 -19.54
N ARG A 297 6.36 1.22 -20.65
CA ARG A 297 6.83 2.63 -20.61
C ARG A 297 5.96 3.47 -19.68
N ARG A 298 4.64 3.27 -19.68
CA ARG A 298 3.73 3.96 -18.74
C ARG A 298 4.05 3.59 -17.27
N VAL A 299 4.34 2.31 -16.98
CA VAL A 299 4.79 1.88 -15.65
C VAL A 299 6.06 2.63 -15.26
N PHE A 300 7.08 2.63 -16.12
CA PHE A 300 8.36 3.28 -15.81
C PHE A 300 8.23 4.78 -15.56
N ALA A 301 7.33 5.45 -16.26
CA ALA A 301 7.04 6.88 -16.06
C ALA A 301 6.28 7.16 -14.75
N ASN A 302 5.65 6.15 -14.13
CA ASN A 302 4.76 6.31 -12.98
C ASN A 302 5.05 5.32 -11.85
N MET A 303 6.30 4.87 -11.71
CA MET A 303 6.66 3.84 -10.71
C MET A 303 6.34 4.29 -9.27
N PRO A 304 5.62 3.47 -8.50
CA PRO A 304 5.23 3.80 -7.13
C PRO A 304 6.38 3.58 -6.14
N SER A 305 7.31 4.53 -6.08
CA SER A 305 8.52 4.45 -5.26
C SER A 305 8.25 4.62 -3.76
N GLY A 306 8.73 3.68 -2.98
CA GLY A 306 8.68 3.75 -1.52
C GLY A 306 9.56 4.85 -0.94
N ASP A 307 10.68 5.18 -1.58
CA ASP A 307 11.52 6.32 -1.18
C ASP A 307 10.76 7.63 -1.33
N ARG A 308 10.03 7.81 -2.43
CA ARG A 308 9.20 9.00 -2.63
C ARG A 308 8.09 9.09 -1.60
N MET A 309 7.35 8.01 -1.37
CA MET A 309 6.33 7.92 -0.33
C MET A 309 6.93 8.32 1.03
N ALA A 310 8.06 7.73 1.42
CA ALA A 310 8.68 8.00 2.71
C ALA A 310 9.13 9.46 2.85
N MET A 311 9.67 10.06 1.77
CA MET A 311 10.03 11.48 1.74
C MET A 311 8.81 12.39 1.92
N ASP A 312 7.71 12.12 1.22
CA ASP A 312 6.48 12.90 1.33
C ASP A 312 5.94 12.87 2.78
N TYR A 313 5.97 11.70 3.45
CA TYR A 313 5.61 11.61 4.88
C TYR A 313 6.58 12.37 5.79
N ALA A 314 7.88 12.30 5.52
CA ALA A 314 8.88 13.05 6.30
C ALA A 314 8.71 14.57 6.14
N ASP A 315 8.31 15.03 4.96
CA ASP A 315 8.02 16.44 4.72
C ASP A 315 6.76 16.92 5.44
N VAL A 316 5.70 16.10 5.51
CA VAL A 316 4.52 16.38 6.35
C VAL A 316 4.90 16.41 7.84
N CYS A 317 5.71 15.48 8.31
CA CYS A 317 6.20 15.49 9.71
C CYS A 317 7.00 16.77 10.00
N ARG A 318 7.89 17.18 9.08
CA ARG A 318 8.68 18.41 9.22
C ARG A 318 7.78 19.64 9.26
N MET A 319 6.79 19.74 8.37
CA MET A 319 5.83 20.84 8.33
C MET A 319 5.10 20.97 9.68
N LEU A 320 4.59 19.88 10.24
CA LEU A 320 3.87 19.88 11.52
C LEU A 320 4.76 20.25 12.71
N MET A 321 6.05 19.92 12.65
CA MET A 321 7.02 20.31 13.69
C MET A 321 7.57 21.73 13.46
N ALA A 322 7.53 22.28 12.25
CA ALA A 322 8.07 23.60 11.90
C ALA A 322 7.31 24.73 12.58
N ASP A 323 5.99 24.63 12.66
CA ASP A 323 5.12 25.58 13.37
C ASP A 323 5.44 25.72 14.86
N ARG A 324 6.36 24.86 15.38
CA ARG A 324 6.85 24.84 16.75
C ARG A 324 8.30 25.28 16.91
N GLY A 325 8.84 26.00 15.93
CA GLY A 325 10.21 26.53 16.00
C GLY A 325 11.32 25.53 15.64
N PHE A 326 11.00 24.39 15.04
CA PHE A 326 11.99 23.44 14.52
C PHE A 326 12.59 23.85 13.14
N ASN A 327 12.41 25.09 12.72
CA ASN A 327 12.94 25.65 11.47
C ASN A 327 14.44 26.01 11.54
N ARG A 328 15.25 25.24 12.28
CA ARG A 328 16.70 25.47 12.28
C ARG A 328 17.51 24.19 12.26
#